data_8281c5433e74ba28bda32e42800aa442
#
_entry.id   8281c5433e74ba28bda32e42800aa442
#
_cell.length_a   1.000
_cell.length_b   1.000
_cell.length_c   1.000
_cell.angle_alpha   90.00
_cell.angle_beta   90.00
_cell.angle_gamma   90.00
#
_symmetry.space_group_name_H-M   'P 1'
#
loop_
_entity.id
_entity.type
_entity.pdbx_description
1 polymer ?
#
loop_
_entity_poly.entity_id
_entity_poly.type
_entity_poly.pdbx_seq_one_letter_code
_entity_poly.pdbx_strand_id
1 'polypeptide(L)'
;MATVNPNIRITAAVRFDTDAGIGGKILKQTLKQQSGIDTRRLSRLSLIASLGAGQLKEQSEIRSDCAVFLGTPFSSPSVFEKMADNVLNHHAAMPFDFIANLHNSPVFHAAQALGTHGATLVVAADNNVDTCFHPLLLAMQSVQNGGQAAVGWAYEHQAAHADTHEGSIWMLLEAGAEQGVPIVLNDEVMQADRPSEKPQYYWQNIADWIEEVMAHEGRDVKKYTLA
;
A
#
# COMPACT_ATOMS: atom_id res chain seq x y z
N MET A 1 15.83 19.27 8.33
CA MET A 1 16.61 18.90 7.12
C MET A 1 16.70 17.39 7.07
N ALA A 2 15.88 16.75 6.25
CA ALA A 2 16.01 15.33 6.00
C ALA A 2 17.24 15.12 5.10
N THR A 3 18.25 14.43 5.62
CA THR A 3 19.46 14.10 4.86
C THR A 3 19.07 13.02 3.85
N VAL A 4 18.93 13.40 2.61
CA VAL A 4 18.70 12.47 1.49
C VAL A 4 19.93 11.57 1.39
N ASN A 5 19.75 10.27 1.58
CA ASN A 5 20.80 9.32 1.25
C ASN A 5 20.76 9.10 -0.27
N PRO A 6 21.74 9.62 -1.06
CA PRO A 6 21.72 9.55 -2.52
C PRO A 6 21.82 8.11 -3.08
N ASN A 7 22.02 7.13 -2.19
CA ASN A 7 22.19 5.73 -2.57
C ASN A 7 20.89 4.93 -2.54
N ILE A 8 19.75 5.51 -2.15
CA ILE A 8 18.46 4.80 -2.16
C ILE A 8 17.74 5.05 -3.47
N ARG A 9 17.34 3.98 -4.15
CA ARG A 9 16.66 4.04 -5.44
C ARG A 9 15.35 3.30 -5.42
N ILE A 10 14.37 3.78 -6.20
CA ILE A 10 13.19 3.03 -6.59
C ILE A 10 13.60 2.10 -7.72
N THR A 11 13.60 0.80 -7.48
CA THR A 11 13.99 -0.19 -8.50
C THR A 11 12.79 -0.71 -9.27
N ALA A 12 11.60 -0.67 -8.67
CA ALA A 12 10.33 -0.99 -9.32
C ALA A 12 9.16 -0.23 -8.69
N ALA A 13 8.11 0.01 -9.48
CA ALA A 13 6.84 0.52 -8.97
C ALA A 13 5.66 -0.08 -9.73
N VAL A 14 4.56 -0.35 -9.02
CA VAL A 14 3.32 -0.91 -9.57
C VAL A 14 2.11 -0.20 -8.99
N ARG A 15 1.10 0.04 -9.81
CA ARG A 15 -0.19 0.59 -9.44
C ARG A 15 -1.27 -0.47 -9.70
N PHE A 16 -2.09 -0.73 -8.70
CA PHE A 16 -3.25 -1.59 -8.77
C PHE A 16 -4.52 -0.79 -8.55
N ASP A 17 -5.36 -0.73 -9.57
CA ASP A 17 -6.66 -0.06 -9.53
C ASP A 17 -7.78 -1.10 -9.52
N THR A 18 -8.81 -0.86 -8.71
CA THR A 18 -10.04 -1.64 -8.68
C THR A 18 -11.23 -0.76 -8.31
N ASP A 19 -12.42 -1.32 -8.33
CA ASP A 19 -13.66 -0.62 -8.09
C ASP A 19 -14.46 -1.26 -6.96
N ALA A 20 -15.22 -0.46 -6.21
CA ALA A 20 -16.06 -0.94 -5.11
C ALA A 20 -17.14 -1.94 -5.58
N GLY A 21 -17.55 -1.88 -6.86
CA GLY A 21 -18.46 -2.83 -7.49
C GLY A 21 -17.88 -4.22 -7.68
N ILE A 22 -16.53 -4.35 -7.69
CA ILE A 22 -15.87 -5.66 -7.81
C ILE A 22 -16.06 -6.45 -6.51
N GLY A 23 -16.78 -7.55 -6.60
CA GLY A 23 -17.10 -8.39 -5.44
C GLY A 23 -15.85 -8.97 -4.77
N GLY A 24 -15.81 -8.99 -3.45
CA GLY A 24 -14.68 -9.56 -2.69
C GLY A 24 -14.32 -11.02 -3.04
N LYS A 25 -15.26 -11.78 -3.62
CA LYS A 25 -14.99 -13.14 -4.13
C LYS A 25 -14.01 -13.12 -5.30
N ILE A 26 -14.13 -12.14 -6.20
CA ILE A 26 -13.25 -11.97 -7.36
C ILE A 26 -11.85 -11.61 -6.88
N LEU A 27 -11.71 -10.60 -6.00
CA LEU A 27 -10.43 -10.20 -5.41
C LEU A 27 -9.73 -11.39 -4.72
N LYS A 28 -10.48 -12.19 -3.94
CA LYS A 28 -9.95 -13.39 -3.28
C LYS A 28 -9.45 -14.44 -4.25
N GLN A 29 -10.20 -14.68 -5.33
CA GLN A 29 -9.82 -15.65 -6.34
C GLN A 29 -8.57 -15.20 -7.10
N THR A 30 -8.51 -13.93 -7.49
CA THR A 30 -7.35 -13.34 -8.17
C THR A 30 -6.10 -13.44 -7.30
N LEU A 31 -6.18 -13.02 -6.04
CA LEU A 31 -5.04 -13.09 -5.11
C LEU A 31 -4.58 -14.53 -4.86
N LYS A 32 -5.52 -15.46 -4.73
CA LYS A 32 -5.19 -16.89 -4.58
C LYS A 32 -4.46 -17.45 -5.80
N GLN A 33 -4.87 -17.05 -7.02
CA GLN A 33 -4.20 -17.46 -8.25
C GLN A 33 -2.81 -16.86 -8.37
N GLN A 34 -2.65 -15.58 -7.99
CA GLN A 34 -1.40 -14.85 -8.07
C GLN A 34 -0.34 -15.34 -7.05
N SER A 35 -0.72 -15.51 -5.81
CA SER A 35 0.23 -15.73 -4.71
C SER A 35 0.09 -17.06 -3.96
N GLY A 36 -1.02 -17.79 -4.18
CA GLY A 36 -1.32 -19.03 -3.50
C GLY A 36 -1.69 -18.89 -2.01
N ILE A 37 -1.76 -17.67 -1.46
CA ILE A 37 -2.05 -17.46 -0.04
C ILE A 37 -3.51 -17.78 0.31
N ASP A 38 -3.76 -18.08 1.60
CA ASP A 38 -5.12 -18.30 2.10
C ASP A 38 -5.91 -16.98 2.21
N THR A 39 -6.92 -16.82 1.38
CA THR A 39 -7.71 -15.58 1.27
C THR A 39 -9.02 -15.60 2.07
N ARG A 40 -9.33 -16.66 2.82
CA ARG A 40 -10.65 -16.86 3.43
C ARG A 40 -11.07 -15.76 4.41
N ARG A 41 -10.12 -15.22 5.17
CA ARG A 41 -10.36 -14.24 6.25
C ARG A 41 -9.76 -12.87 5.99
N LEU A 42 -9.37 -12.57 4.75
CA LEU A 42 -8.83 -11.27 4.41
C LEU A 42 -9.96 -10.25 4.30
N SER A 43 -9.72 -9.07 4.90
CA SER A 43 -10.54 -7.88 4.66
C SER A 43 -10.35 -7.39 3.22
N ARG A 44 -11.25 -6.53 2.74
CA ARG A 44 -11.13 -5.92 1.41
C ARG A 44 -9.85 -5.12 1.28
N LEU A 45 -9.50 -4.31 2.29
CA LEU A 45 -8.24 -3.57 2.33
C LEU A 45 -7.02 -4.50 2.24
N SER A 46 -7.03 -5.63 2.99
CA SER A 46 -5.97 -6.63 2.90
C SER A 46 -5.85 -7.25 1.51
N LEU A 47 -6.98 -7.49 0.82
CA LEU A 47 -6.98 -8.00 -0.55
C LEU A 47 -6.37 -7.00 -1.53
N ILE A 48 -6.76 -5.72 -1.45
CA ILE A 48 -6.25 -4.64 -2.31
C ILE A 48 -4.74 -4.45 -2.10
N ALA A 49 -4.30 -4.36 -0.86
CA ALA A 49 -2.89 -4.22 -0.54
C ALA A 49 -2.07 -5.42 -1.03
N SER A 50 -2.57 -6.65 -0.81
CA SER A 50 -1.86 -7.87 -1.20
C SER A 50 -1.81 -8.09 -2.70
N LEU A 51 -2.85 -7.70 -3.45
CA LEU A 51 -2.86 -7.78 -4.91
C LEU A 51 -1.79 -6.87 -5.52
N GLY A 52 -1.71 -5.61 -5.09
CA GLY A 52 -0.64 -4.71 -5.55
C GLY A 52 0.75 -5.19 -5.15
N ALA A 53 0.92 -5.65 -3.91
CA ALA A 53 2.20 -6.22 -3.44
C ALA A 53 2.60 -7.47 -4.25
N GLY A 54 1.66 -8.36 -4.56
CA GLY A 54 1.92 -9.52 -5.40
C GLY A 54 2.36 -9.14 -6.81
N GLN A 55 1.82 -8.08 -7.38
CA GLN A 55 2.25 -7.55 -8.68
C GLN A 55 3.65 -6.95 -8.64
N LEU A 56 4.03 -6.30 -7.52
CA LEU A 56 5.41 -5.84 -7.33
C LEU A 56 6.39 -7.03 -7.37
N LYS A 57 6.04 -8.15 -6.74
CA LYS A 57 6.83 -9.38 -6.77
C LYS A 57 6.99 -9.95 -8.18
N GLU A 58 5.96 -9.85 -9.03
CA GLU A 58 6.04 -10.30 -10.43
C GLU A 58 6.99 -9.44 -11.29
N GLN A 59 7.27 -8.20 -10.86
CA GLN A 59 8.12 -7.25 -11.57
C GLN A 59 9.56 -7.20 -11.04
N SER A 60 9.81 -7.77 -9.86
CA SER A 60 11.09 -7.60 -9.16
C SER A 60 11.44 -8.80 -8.30
N GLU A 61 12.72 -9.01 -8.10
CA GLU A 61 13.21 -9.97 -7.15
C GLU A 61 13.08 -9.39 -5.74
N ILE A 62 12.25 -10.03 -4.90
CA ILE A 62 12.02 -9.62 -3.51
C ILE A 62 12.89 -10.48 -2.61
N ARG A 63 13.75 -9.85 -1.83
CA ARG A 63 14.61 -10.54 -0.85
C ARG A 63 13.75 -11.08 0.30
N SER A 64 14.17 -12.19 0.86
CA SER A 64 13.45 -12.81 1.99
C SER A 64 13.44 -11.95 3.26
N ASP A 65 14.39 -11.02 3.40
CA ASP A 65 14.50 -10.07 4.50
C ASP A 65 13.93 -8.66 4.18
N CYS A 66 13.32 -8.49 3.00
CA CYS A 66 12.71 -7.23 2.58
C CYS A 66 11.69 -6.74 3.63
N ALA A 67 11.89 -5.53 4.14
CA ALA A 67 10.93 -4.91 5.05
C ALA A 67 9.70 -4.40 4.28
N VAL A 68 8.52 -4.37 4.91
CA VAL A 68 7.27 -3.95 4.27
C VAL A 68 6.59 -2.86 5.08
N PHE A 69 6.36 -1.72 4.44
CA PHE A 69 5.69 -0.56 5.02
C PHE A 69 4.41 -0.28 4.24
N LEU A 70 3.31 -0.09 4.95
CA LEU A 70 2.01 0.21 4.34
C LEU A 70 1.40 1.45 4.97
N GLY A 71 1.12 2.46 4.14
CA GLY A 71 0.31 3.61 4.49
C GLY A 71 -1.18 3.35 4.25
N THR A 72 -2.01 3.70 5.21
CA THR A 72 -3.47 3.68 5.06
C THR A 72 -4.10 4.66 6.06
N PRO A 73 -5.17 5.39 5.68
CA PRO A 73 -5.81 6.34 6.58
C PRO A 73 -6.61 5.66 7.70
N PHE A 74 -7.00 4.41 7.52
CA PHE A 74 -7.85 3.66 8.46
C PHE A 74 -7.66 2.15 8.29
N SER A 75 -8.29 1.36 9.16
CA SER A 75 -8.48 -0.09 8.99
C SER A 75 -9.56 -0.37 7.92
N SER A 76 -9.96 -1.63 7.71
CA SER A 76 -10.97 -1.95 6.69
C SER A 76 -12.35 -1.39 7.04
N PRO A 77 -12.87 -0.39 6.28
CA PRO A 77 -14.18 0.21 6.54
C PRO A 77 -15.32 -0.80 6.48
N SER A 78 -15.34 -1.68 5.48
CA SER A 78 -16.40 -2.68 5.32
C SER A 78 -16.46 -3.68 6.48
N VAL A 79 -15.31 -4.05 7.04
CA VAL A 79 -15.26 -4.92 8.22
C VAL A 79 -15.70 -4.16 9.46
N PHE A 80 -15.30 -2.90 9.61
CA PHE A 80 -15.69 -2.06 10.73
C PHE A 80 -17.21 -1.84 10.76
N GLU A 81 -17.83 -1.48 9.62
CA GLU A 81 -19.28 -1.31 9.49
C GLU A 81 -20.02 -2.60 9.87
N LYS A 82 -19.57 -3.74 9.36
CA LYS A 82 -20.13 -5.05 9.73
C LYS A 82 -20.00 -5.36 11.22
N MET A 83 -18.86 -5.05 11.83
CA MET A 83 -18.66 -5.24 13.28
C MET A 83 -19.60 -4.34 14.08
N ALA A 84 -19.73 -3.07 13.69
CA ALA A 84 -20.61 -2.11 14.34
C ALA A 84 -22.08 -2.58 14.27
N ASP A 85 -22.53 -3.02 13.10
CA ASP A 85 -23.88 -3.56 12.92
C ASP A 85 -24.13 -4.80 13.80
N ASN A 86 -23.21 -5.77 13.79
CA ASN A 86 -23.33 -6.96 14.62
C ASN A 86 -23.42 -6.64 16.12
N VAL A 87 -22.61 -5.69 16.61
CA VAL A 87 -22.63 -5.32 18.03
C VAL A 87 -23.87 -4.51 18.40
N LEU A 88 -24.22 -3.50 17.59
CA LEU A 88 -25.28 -2.55 17.91
C LEU A 88 -26.68 -3.14 17.69
N ASN A 89 -26.87 -3.90 16.62
CA ASN A 89 -28.19 -4.37 16.20
C ASN A 89 -28.45 -5.85 16.53
N HIS A 90 -27.41 -6.66 16.59
CA HIS A 90 -27.52 -8.11 16.83
C HIS A 90 -26.93 -8.57 18.17
N HIS A 91 -26.33 -7.67 18.95
CA HIS A 91 -25.67 -7.97 20.23
C HIS A 91 -24.66 -9.12 20.15
N ALA A 92 -24.01 -9.28 18.98
CA ALA A 92 -23.10 -10.37 18.68
C ALA A 92 -21.68 -9.85 18.39
N ALA A 93 -20.70 -10.38 19.10
CA ALA A 93 -19.30 -10.14 18.79
C ALA A 93 -18.76 -11.22 17.85
N MET A 94 -18.11 -10.81 16.77
CA MET A 94 -17.53 -11.72 15.77
C MET A 94 -16.00 -11.68 15.85
N PRO A 95 -15.34 -12.62 16.57
CA PRO A 95 -13.89 -12.56 16.81
C PRO A 95 -13.05 -12.52 15.52
N PHE A 96 -13.50 -13.17 14.45
CA PHE A 96 -12.78 -13.19 13.18
C PHE A 96 -12.85 -11.84 12.44
N ASP A 97 -13.96 -11.12 12.55
CA ASP A 97 -14.06 -9.77 11.98
C ASP A 97 -13.15 -8.81 12.73
N PHE A 98 -13.05 -8.96 14.07
CA PHE A 98 -12.09 -8.19 14.86
C PHE A 98 -10.64 -8.43 14.38
N ILE A 99 -10.23 -9.70 14.19
CA ILE A 99 -8.88 -10.03 13.69
C ILE A 99 -8.65 -9.46 12.28
N ALA A 100 -9.66 -9.56 11.40
CA ALA A 100 -9.57 -9.04 10.04
C ALA A 100 -9.48 -7.50 9.99
N ASN A 101 -9.94 -6.82 11.05
CA ASN A 101 -9.90 -5.36 11.18
C ASN A 101 -8.68 -4.83 11.98
N LEU A 102 -7.76 -5.68 12.40
CA LEU A 102 -6.52 -5.22 13.02
C LEU A 102 -5.72 -4.39 12.02
N HIS A 103 -5.19 -3.27 12.47
CA HIS A 103 -4.45 -2.32 11.63
C HIS A 103 -3.27 -2.96 10.88
N ASN A 104 -2.61 -3.94 11.49
CA ASN A 104 -1.47 -4.64 10.90
C ASN A 104 -1.84 -5.81 9.97
N SER A 105 -3.12 -6.19 9.88
CA SER A 105 -3.55 -7.28 9.00
C SER A 105 -3.20 -7.05 7.52
N PRO A 106 -3.45 -5.86 6.92
CA PRO A 106 -3.14 -5.63 5.51
C PRO A 106 -1.66 -5.78 5.17
N VAL A 107 -0.75 -5.23 6.00
CA VAL A 107 0.69 -5.31 5.75
C VAL A 107 1.23 -6.73 5.94
N PHE A 108 0.69 -7.47 6.92
CA PHE A 108 1.05 -8.87 7.13
C PHE A 108 0.73 -9.72 5.90
N HIS A 109 -0.47 -9.56 5.33
CA HIS A 109 -0.86 -10.30 4.13
C HIS A 109 -0.14 -9.82 2.87
N ALA A 110 0.20 -8.53 2.77
CA ALA A 110 1.05 -8.01 1.71
C ALA A 110 2.46 -8.62 1.77
N ALA A 111 3.06 -8.75 2.95
CA ALA A 111 4.34 -9.44 3.14
C ALA A 111 4.28 -10.92 2.73
N GLN A 112 3.17 -11.61 3.04
CA GLN A 112 2.94 -12.97 2.56
C GLN A 112 2.86 -13.04 1.02
N ALA A 113 2.18 -12.09 0.37
CA ALA A 113 2.09 -12.02 -1.09
C ALA A 113 3.46 -11.75 -1.73
N LEU A 114 4.27 -10.88 -1.12
CA LEU A 114 5.66 -10.64 -1.52
C LEU A 114 6.57 -11.86 -1.27
N GLY A 115 6.22 -12.72 -0.33
CA GLY A 115 7.05 -13.86 0.08
C GLY A 115 8.23 -13.46 0.95
N THR A 116 8.13 -12.37 1.70
CA THR A 116 9.16 -11.88 2.61
C THR A 116 8.83 -12.20 4.07
N HIS A 117 9.87 -12.25 4.90
CA HIS A 117 9.83 -12.42 6.35
C HIS A 117 10.47 -11.24 7.09
N GLY A 118 10.76 -10.14 6.38
CA GLY A 118 11.29 -8.92 6.97
C GLY A 118 10.30 -8.22 7.91
N ALA A 119 10.73 -7.12 8.50
CA ALA A 119 9.88 -6.30 9.38
C ALA A 119 8.65 -5.78 8.64
N THR A 120 7.50 -5.75 9.31
CA THR A 120 6.26 -5.20 8.74
C THR A 120 5.73 -4.08 9.62
N LEU A 121 5.30 -2.98 9.01
CA LEU A 121 4.73 -1.84 9.72
C LEU A 121 3.59 -1.20 8.92
N VAL A 122 2.46 -0.97 9.60
CA VAL A 122 1.40 -0.08 9.09
C VAL A 122 1.60 1.30 9.70
N VAL A 123 1.46 2.30 8.87
CA VAL A 123 1.57 3.71 9.25
C VAL A 123 0.25 4.40 8.90
N ALA A 124 -0.34 5.09 9.87
CA ALA A 124 -1.47 5.96 9.58
C ALA A 124 -1.00 7.08 8.65
N ALA A 125 -1.54 7.10 7.45
CA ALA A 125 -1.21 8.06 6.42
C ALA A 125 -2.46 8.44 5.65
N ASP A 126 -2.66 9.74 5.46
CA ASP A 126 -3.77 10.31 4.71
C ASP A 126 -3.28 11.42 3.77
N ASN A 127 -4.17 12.24 3.24
CA ASN A 127 -3.79 13.39 2.40
C ASN A 127 -3.09 14.53 3.15
N ASN A 128 -2.90 14.42 4.46
CA ASN A 128 -2.18 15.42 5.21
C ASN A 128 -0.70 15.40 4.79
N VAL A 129 -0.18 16.57 4.44
CA VAL A 129 1.23 16.79 4.07
C VAL A 129 2.18 16.19 5.10
N ASP A 130 1.84 16.28 6.37
CA ASP A 130 2.69 15.79 7.45
C ASP A 130 2.73 14.26 7.56
N THR A 131 1.72 13.54 7.04
CA THR A 131 1.57 12.10 7.24
C THR A 131 1.70 11.26 5.96
N CYS A 132 1.35 11.82 4.79
CA CYS A 132 1.27 11.05 3.55
C CYS A 132 2.59 10.34 3.17
N PHE A 133 3.75 10.90 3.50
CA PHE A 133 5.06 10.33 3.20
C PHE A 133 5.71 9.55 4.36
N HIS A 134 5.07 9.47 5.54
CA HIS A 134 5.65 8.73 6.67
C HIS A 134 6.04 7.29 6.32
N PRO A 135 5.24 6.50 5.58
CA PRO A 135 5.64 5.15 5.18
C PRO A 135 6.96 5.14 4.38
N LEU A 136 7.12 6.10 3.46
CA LEU A 136 8.32 6.23 2.65
C LEU A 136 9.54 6.63 3.49
N LEU A 137 9.40 7.60 4.38
CA LEU A 137 10.49 8.03 5.26
C LEU A 137 11.01 6.89 6.13
N LEU A 138 10.10 6.10 6.70
CA LEU A 138 10.46 4.94 7.52
C LEU A 138 11.11 3.82 6.69
N ALA A 139 10.60 3.56 5.48
CA ALA A 139 11.20 2.60 4.56
C ALA A 139 12.62 3.03 4.16
N MET A 140 12.82 4.30 3.80
CA MET A 140 14.14 4.84 3.48
C MET A 140 15.11 4.70 4.67
N GLN A 141 14.64 4.99 5.90
CA GLN A 141 15.44 4.83 7.10
C GLN A 141 15.84 3.35 7.32
N SER A 142 14.93 2.41 7.05
CA SER A 142 15.19 0.98 7.23
C SER A 142 16.27 0.43 6.30
N VAL A 143 16.45 1.02 5.11
CA VAL A 143 17.42 0.58 4.09
C VAL A 143 18.73 1.38 4.07
N GLN A 144 18.91 2.36 4.95
CA GLN A 144 20.10 3.24 4.96
C GLN A 144 21.44 2.51 5.04
N ASN A 145 21.48 1.36 5.72
CA ASN A 145 22.67 0.55 5.91
C ASN A 145 22.77 -0.63 4.92
N GLY A 146 22.08 -0.55 3.82
CA GLY A 146 21.89 -1.63 2.86
C GLY A 146 20.61 -2.39 3.13
N GLY A 147 20.04 -3.00 2.11
CA GLY A 147 18.81 -3.76 2.22
C GLY A 147 17.77 -3.36 1.20
N GLN A 148 16.58 -3.93 1.37
CA GLN A 148 15.45 -3.75 0.49
C GLN A 148 14.19 -3.49 1.33
N ALA A 149 13.34 -2.58 0.89
CA ALA A 149 12.05 -2.34 1.49
C ALA A 149 10.96 -2.16 0.42
N ALA A 150 9.84 -2.83 0.60
CA ALA A 150 8.63 -2.55 -0.15
C ALA A 150 7.80 -1.53 0.63
N VAL A 151 7.41 -0.45 -0.02
CA VAL A 151 6.53 0.55 0.57
C VAL A 151 5.31 0.75 -0.30
N GLY A 152 4.14 0.76 0.32
CA GLY A 152 2.87 0.90 -0.38
C GLY A 152 1.87 1.80 0.33
N TRP A 153 0.90 2.26 -0.42
CA TRP A 153 -0.31 2.93 0.07
C TRP A 153 -1.52 2.20 -0.50
N ALA A 154 -2.49 1.94 0.36
CA ALA A 154 -3.70 1.25 -0.04
C ALA A 154 -4.94 1.96 0.49
N TYR A 155 -6.02 1.88 -0.28
CA TYR A 155 -7.31 2.47 0.06
C TYR A 155 -8.45 1.52 -0.27
N GLU A 156 -9.32 1.30 0.71
CA GLU A 156 -10.61 0.65 0.56
C GLU A 156 -11.71 1.72 0.59
N HIS A 157 -12.63 1.63 -0.36
CA HIS A 157 -13.75 2.55 -0.48
C HIS A 157 -14.62 2.59 0.80
N GLN A 158 -15.05 3.80 1.17
CA GLN A 158 -16.09 4.03 2.17
C GLN A 158 -17.41 4.35 1.49
N ALA A 159 -18.52 3.78 1.97
CA ALA A 159 -19.84 4.00 1.40
C ALA A 159 -20.24 5.50 1.33
N ALA A 160 -19.69 6.34 2.22
CA ALA A 160 -19.88 7.79 2.20
C ALA A 160 -19.24 8.51 1.01
N HIS A 161 -18.39 7.83 0.23
CA HIS A 161 -17.58 8.41 -0.84
C HIS A 161 -17.77 7.62 -2.15
N ALA A 162 -18.99 7.65 -2.71
CA ALA A 162 -19.43 6.80 -3.81
C ALA A 162 -18.60 6.90 -5.10
N ASP A 163 -17.86 7.99 -5.29
CA ASP A 163 -17.07 8.25 -6.52
C ASP A 163 -15.59 7.85 -6.39
N THR A 164 -15.24 7.04 -5.39
CA THR A 164 -13.84 6.78 -5.09
C THR A 164 -13.39 5.44 -5.64
N HIS A 165 -12.33 5.49 -6.43
CA HIS A 165 -11.61 4.30 -6.86
C HIS A 165 -10.78 3.72 -5.71
N GLU A 166 -10.92 2.43 -5.50
CA GLU A 166 -10.07 1.67 -4.61
C GLU A 166 -8.77 1.28 -5.32
N GLY A 167 -7.73 1.06 -4.54
CA GLY A 167 -6.50 0.59 -5.12
C GLY A 167 -5.31 0.66 -4.17
N SER A 168 -4.15 0.40 -4.74
CA SER A 168 -2.88 0.55 -4.06
C SER A 168 -1.77 0.90 -5.03
N ILE A 169 -0.76 1.61 -4.54
CA ILE A 169 0.51 1.86 -5.21
C ILE A 169 1.62 1.26 -4.37
N TRP A 170 2.55 0.59 -5.00
CA TRP A 170 3.70 -0.03 -4.35
C TRP A 170 4.99 0.33 -5.06
N MET A 171 6.06 0.52 -4.30
CA MET A 171 7.41 0.66 -4.83
C MET A 171 8.39 -0.19 -4.04
N LEU A 172 9.47 -0.58 -4.72
CA LEU A 172 10.60 -1.29 -4.13
C LEU A 172 11.78 -0.33 -4.00
N LEU A 173 12.29 -0.21 -2.79
CA LEU A 173 13.46 0.58 -2.45
C LEU A 173 14.67 -0.30 -2.22
N GLU A 174 15.80 0.08 -2.79
CA GLU A 174 17.07 -0.59 -2.56
C GLU A 174 18.18 0.43 -2.33
N ALA A 175 18.99 0.18 -1.31
CA ALA A 175 20.20 0.94 -1.08
C ALA A 175 21.37 0.33 -1.89
N GLY A 176 22.12 1.20 -2.57
CA GLY A 176 23.29 0.78 -3.36
C GLY A 176 22.95 0.11 -4.68
N ALA A 177 21.68 0.15 -5.13
CA ALA A 177 21.30 -0.37 -6.45
C ALA A 177 22.01 0.43 -7.56
N GLU A 178 22.54 -0.27 -8.55
CA GLU A 178 23.16 0.36 -9.73
C GLU A 178 22.11 0.99 -10.65
N GLN A 179 20.92 0.37 -10.69
CA GLN A 179 19.79 0.79 -11.51
C GLN A 179 18.63 1.26 -10.63
N GLY A 180 17.81 2.13 -11.17
CA GLY A 180 16.62 2.64 -10.48
C GLY A 180 16.63 4.17 -10.42
N VAL A 181 15.52 4.72 -9.93
CA VAL A 181 15.30 6.15 -9.82
C VAL A 181 15.74 6.63 -8.44
N PRO A 182 16.66 7.60 -8.32
CA PRO A 182 17.05 8.13 -7.02
C PRO A 182 15.87 8.85 -6.37
N ILE A 183 15.66 8.63 -5.07
CA ILE A 183 14.62 9.33 -4.33
C ILE A 183 15.22 10.60 -3.73
N VAL A 184 14.67 11.74 -4.14
CA VAL A 184 14.95 13.03 -3.54
C VAL A 184 13.68 13.54 -2.86
N LEU A 185 13.64 13.48 -1.54
CA LEU A 185 12.61 14.13 -0.74
C LEU A 185 13.18 15.45 -0.24
N ASN A 186 12.73 16.54 -0.83
CA ASN A 186 13.00 17.89 -0.35
C ASN A 186 11.75 18.49 0.27
N ASP A 187 11.90 19.63 0.95
CA ASP A 187 10.77 20.30 1.59
C ASP A 187 9.69 20.71 0.57
N GLU A 188 10.05 21.00 -0.69
CA GLU A 188 9.08 21.30 -1.75
C GLU A 188 8.22 20.09 -2.10
N VAL A 189 8.80 18.90 -2.25
CA VAL A 189 8.06 17.67 -2.53
C VAL A 189 7.15 17.31 -1.35
N MET A 190 7.65 17.50 -0.13
CA MET A 190 6.89 17.18 1.08
C MET A 190 5.79 18.20 1.36
N GLN A 191 5.97 19.46 0.97
CA GLN A 191 5.03 20.56 1.18
C GLN A 191 4.21 20.90 -0.07
N ALA A 192 4.42 20.19 -1.18
CA ALA A 192 3.66 20.42 -2.41
C ALA A 192 2.16 20.34 -2.10
N ASP A 193 1.49 21.46 -2.39
CA ASP A 193 0.06 21.60 -2.16
C ASP A 193 -0.68 20.56 -3.02
N ARG A 194 -1.14 19.49 -2.36
CA ARG A 194 -1.82 18.41 -3.05
C ARG A 194 -3.30 18.73 -3.06
N PRO A 195 -3.91 18.92 -4.24
CA PRO A 195 -5.16 19.63 -4.41
C PRO A 195 -6.40 18.91 -3.86
N SER A 196 -6.25 17.96 -2.96
CA SER A 196 -7.40 17.22 -2.45
C SER A 196 -7.42 17.15 -0.93
N GLU A 197 -8.30 17.93 -0.32
CA GLU A 197 -8.71 17.77 1.08
C GLU A 197 -9.51 16.48 1.33
N LYS A 198 -9.72 15.67 0.28
CA LYS A 198 -10.57 14.48 0.35
C LYS A 198 -9.71 13.24 0.63
N PRO A 199 -9.93 12.54 1.75
CA PRO A 199 -9.16 11.35 2.13
C PRO A 199 -9.09 10.27 1.03
N GLN A 200 -10.14 10.19 0.21
CA GLN A 200 -10.26 9.19 -0.85
C GLN A 200 -9.23 9.30 -1.98
N TYR A 201 -8.59 10.45 -2.14
CA TYR A 201 -7.60 10.65 -3.22
C TYR A 201 -6.14 10.50 -2.75
N TYR A 202 -5.91 10.20 -1.48
CA TYR A 202 -4.56 10.20 -0.94
C TYR A 202 -3.62 9.21 -1.63
N TRP A 203 -4.07 7.99 -1.91
CA TRP A 203 -3.25 6.99 -2.57
C TRP A 203 -3.05 7.30 -4.05
N GLN A 204 -4.03 7.91 -4.71
CA GLN A 204 -3.93 8.35 -6.10
C GLN A 204 -2.92 9.47 -6.24
N ASN A 205 -2.96 10.47 -5.34
CA ASN A 205 -1.96 11.55 -5.33
C ASN A 205 -0.53 11.03 -5.14
N ILE A 206 -0.36 10.01 -4.31
CA ILE A 206 0.94 9.34 -4.15
C ILE A 206 1.31 8.55 -5.41
N ALA A 207 0.34 7.86 -6.03
CA ALA A 207 0.56 7.13 -7.26
C ALA A 207 0.99 8.06 -8.40
N ASP A 208 0.30 9.18 -8.57
CA ASP A 208 0.61 10.18 -9.59
C ASP A 208 2.02 10.77 -9.36
N TRP A 209 2.38 11.07 -8.10
CA TRP A 209 3.73 11.52 -7.76
C TRP A 209 4.80 10.45 -8.09
N ILE A 210 4.55 9.17 -7.78
CA ILE A 210 5.49 8.09 -8.12
C ILE A 210 5.62 7.95 -9.63
N GLU A 211 4.51 8.02 -10.37
CA GLU A 211 4.50 7.97 -11.83
C GLU A 211 5.33 9.10 -12.42
N GLU A 212 5.18 10.32 -11.91
CA GLU A 212 5.96 11.47 -12.33
C GLU A 212 7.47 11.29 -12.06
N VAL A 213 7.83 10.88 -10.86
CA VAL A 213 9.23 10.61 -10.48
C VAL A 213 9.85 9.53 -11.36
N MET A 214 9.12 8.45 -11.65
CA MET A 214 9.61 7.37 -12.52
C MET A 214 9.77 7.85 -13.97
N ALA A 215 8.81 8.60 -14.48
CA ALA A 215 8.82 9.11 -15.86
C ALA A 215 9.98 10.09 -16.12
N HIS A 216 10.39 10.89 -15.16
CA HIS A 216 11.55 11.79 -15.28
C HIS A 216 12.85 11.05 -15.62
N GLU A 217 12.98 9.79 -15.20
CA GLU A 217 14.13 8.94 -15.48
C GLU A 217 13.85 7.92 -16.62
N GLY A 218 12.79 8.16 -17.41
CA GLY A 218 12.42 7.31 -18.54
C GLY A 218 11.95 5.91 -18.15
N ARG A 219 11.39 5.76 -16.95
CA ARG A 219 10.84 4.50 -16.44
C ARG A 219 9.34 4.60 -16.23
N ASP A 220 8.64 3.48 -16.42
CA ASP A 220 7.19 3.42 -16.28
C ASP A 220 6.79 2.69 -15.00
N VAL A 221 5.70 3.17 -14.38
CA VAL A 221 4.96 2.42 -13.37
C VAL A 221 4.04 1.41 -14.06
N LYS A 222 4.17 0.14 -13.72
CA LYS A 222 3.27 -0.89 -14.25
C LYS A 222 1.88 -0.73 -13.66
N LYS A 223 0.87 -0.61 -14.53
CA LYS A 223 -0.53 -0.45 -14.13
C LYS A 223 -1.30 -1.74 -14.34
N TYR A 224 -2.07 -2.10 -13.33
CA TYR A 224 -2.96 -3.26 -13.33
C TYR A 224 -4.36 -2.81 -12.91
N THR A 225 -5.35 -3.18 -13.68
CA THR A 225 -6.75 -2.85 -13.39
C THR A 225 -7.56 -4.14 -13.32
N LEU A 226 -8.31 -4.28 -12.25
CA LEU A 226 -9.34 -5.30 -12.12
C LEU A 226 -10.70 -4.61 -12.26
N ALA A 227 -11.33 -4.80 -13.42
CA ALA A 227 -12.61 -4.22 -13.78
C ALA A 227 -13.70 -5.29 -13.92
#